data_98019f48d6a3ed5e973074931d8315f7
#
_entry.id   98019f48d6a3ed5e973074931d8315f7
#
_cell.length_a   1.000
_cell.length_b   1.000
_cell.length_c   1.000
_cell.angle_alpha   90.00
_cell.angle_beta   90.00
_cell.angle_gamma   90.00
#
_symmetry.space_group_name_H-M   'P 1'
#
loop_
_entity.id
_entity.type
_entity.pdbx_description
1 polymer ?
#
loop_
_entity_poly.entity_id
_entity_poly.type
_entity_poly.pdbx_seq_one_letter_code
_entity_poly.pdbx_strand_id
1 'polypeptide(L)'
;GDISLPDTYIHIKPAIEAQFHKCMERGRVLFFSAPCGFGKTVTARKLIRQTGKTYRSLSGDRVSFEELRADEDWEILFVDDLQMMQEEDDEQALCSLIRENPDRRFVLASRGLPLGCLMAFQYTGLMTVMNADRLLFDRADIRKLFREWKVPVTDSELVGIAR
;
A
#
# COMPACT_ATOMS: atom_id res chain seq x y z
N GLY A 1 -0.24 -20.01 -9.15
CA GLY A 1 -1.43 -19.30 -8.86
C GLY A 1 -1.36 -18.51 -7.59
N ASP A 2 -2.00 -17.42 -7.62
CA ASP A 2 -2.03 -16.53 -6.48
C ASP A 2 -2.97 -17.07 -5.41
N ILE A 3 -2.51 -17.03 -4.17
CA ILE A 3 -3.35 -17.36 -3.03
C ILE A 3 -4.06 -16.08 -2.63
N SER A 4 -5.37 -16.07 -2.78
CA SER A 4 -6.19 -14.96 -2.34
C SER A 4 -6.75 -15.28 -0.95
N LEU A 5 -6.20 -14.64 0.08
CA LEU A 5 -6.62 -14.84 1.46
C LEU A 5 -7.75 -13.86 1.81
N PRO A 6 -8.79 -14.31 2.50
CA PRO A 6 -9.78 -13.39 3.05
C PRO A 6 -9.15 -12.43 4.06
N ASP A 7 -9.64 -11.20 4.13
CA ASP A 7 -9.12 -10.17 5.04
C ASP A 7 -9.14 -10.63 6.51
N THR A 8 -10.08 -11.50 6.89
CA THR A 8 -10.19 -12.05 8.25
C THR A 8 -8.99 -12.86 8.69
N TYR A 9 -8.21 -13.40 7.72
CA TYR A 9 -7.01 -14.18 8.01
C TYR A 9 -5.74 -13.33 8.02
N ILE A 10 -5.85 -12.06 7.69
CA ILE A 10 -4.71 -11.15 7.63
C ILE A 10 -4.51 -10.51 9.00
N HIS A 11 -3.35 -10.79 9.59
CA HIS A 11 -2.97 -10.16 10.84
C HIS A 11 -1.99 -9.01 10.56
N ILE A 12 -2.37 -7.82 10.98
CA ILE A 12 -1.53 -6.63 10.82
C ILE A 12 -0.87 -6.32 12.15
N LYS A 13 0.44 -6.12 12.11
CA LYS A 13 1.20 -5.77 13.32
C LYS A 13 0.68 -4.45 13.91
N PRO A 14 0.48 -4.37 15.23
CA PRO A 14 -0.07 -3.14 15.86
C PRO A 14 0.73 -1.87 15.54
N ALA A 15 2.05 -1.97 15.41
CA ALA A 15 2.88 -0.83 15.07
C ALA A 15 2.56 -0.27 13.67
N ILE A 16 2.21 -1.14 12.73
CA ILE A 16 1.83 -0.76 11.37
C ILE A 16 0.47 -0.08 11.37
N GLU A 17 -0.50 -0.65 12.10
CA GLU A 17 -1.81 -0.02 12.26
C GLU A 17 -1.69 1.38 12.87
N ALA A 18 -0.90 1.51 13.92
CA ALA A 18 -0.71 2.79 14.60
C ALA A 18 -0.10 3.83 13.66
N GLN A 19 0.90 3.44 12.87
CA GLN A 19 1.53 4.35 11.91
C GLN A 19 0.57 4.74 10.80
N PHE A 20 -0.22 3.81 10.31
CA PHE A 20 -1.24 4.07 9.30
C PHE A 20 -2.27 5.08 9.80
N HIS A 21 -2.81 4.87 10.99
CA HIS A 21 -3.79 5.77 11.58
C HIS A 21 -3.22 7.17 11.81
N LYS A 22 -1.98 7.24 12.26
CA LYS A 22 -1.28 8.52 12.44
C LYS A 22 -1.16 9.28 11.12
N CYS A 23 -0.84 8.59 10.03
CA CYS A 23 -0.78 9.20 8.70
C CYS A 23 -2.16 9.70 8.25
N MET A 24 -3.19 8.92 8.50
CA MET A 24 -4.55 9.30 8.12
C MET A 24 -5.04 10.54 8.89
N GLU A 25 -4.74 10.62 10.17
CA GLU A 25 -5.13 11.77 11.00
C GLU A 25 -4.42 13.06 10.57
N ARG A 26 -3.15 12.97 10.17
CA ARG A 26 -2.34 14.13 9.80
C ARG A 26 -2.48 14.54 8.34
N GLY A 27 -3.26 13.82 7.55
CA GLY A 27 -3.42 14.12 6.13
C GLY A 27 -2.18 13.82 5.30
N ARG A 28 -1.35 12.88 5.74
CA ARG A 28 -0.10 12.54 5.06
C ARG A 28 -0.28 11.45 4.02
N VAL A 29 0.73 11.31 3.18
CA VAL A 29 0.87 10.23 2.21
C VAL A 29 1.63 9.09 2.87
N LEU A 30 1.13 7.87 2.73
CA LEU A 30 1.80 6.67 3.21
C LEU A 30 2.32 5.86 2.03
N PHE A 31 3.60 5.56 2.03
CA PHE A 31 4.26 4.81 0.97
C PHE A 31 4.75 3.47 1.52
N PHE A 32 4.19 2.37 1.01
CA PHE A 32 4.63 1.02 1.34
C PHE A 32 5.65 0.56 0.32
N SER A 33 6.89 0.38 0.76
CA SER A 33 7.97 -0.14 -0.08
C SER A 33 8.22 -1.62 0.24
N ALA A 34 8.02 -2.50 -0.73
CA ALA A 34 8.16 -3.94 -0.55
C ALA A 34 8.75 -4.61 -1.77
N PRO A 35 9.91 -5.30 -1.66
CA PRO A 35 10.48 -6.03 -2.79
C PRO A 35 9.60 -7.20 -3.23
N CYS A 36 8.83 -7.78 -2.31
CA CYS A 36 7.85 -8.83 -2.60
C CYS A 36 6.44 -8.28 -2.52
N GLY A 37 5.61 -8.62 -3.51
CA GLY A 37 4.24 -8.09 -3.57
C GLY A 37 3.26 -8.73 -2.59
N PHE A 38 3.59 -9.90 -2.03
CA PHE A 38 2.68 -10.61 -1.13
C PHE A 38 2.48 -9.85 0.19
N GLY A 39 1.24 -9.69 0.59
CA GLY A 39 0.86 -9.03 1.83
C GLY A 39 0.77 -7.52 1.75
N LYS A 40 1.51 -6.88 0.85
CA LYS A 40 1.52 -5.43 0.69
C LYS A 40 0.13 -4.88 0.30
N THR A 41 -0.41 -5.38 -0.80
CA THR A 41 -1.72 -4.97 -1.31
C THR A 41 -2.84 -5.33 -0.34
N VAL A 42 -2.81 -6.54 0.19
CA VAL A 42 -3.84 -7.03 1.10
C VAL A 42 -3.82 -6.24 2.40
N THR A 43 -2.64 -5.99 2.95
CA THR A 43 -2.47 -5.19 4.17
C THR A 43 -3.00 -3.77 3.97
N ALA A 44 -2.62 -3.12 2.88
CA ALA A 44 -3.07 -1.76 2.57
C ALA A 44 -4.60 -1.70 2.43
N ARG A 45 -5.19 -2.63 1.70
CA ARG A 45 -6.65 -2.68 1.53
C ARG A 45 -7.38 -2.87 2.84
N LYS A 46 -6.90 -3.77 3.68
CA LYS A 46 -7.52 -4.01 4.99
C LYS A 46 -7.48 -2.75 5.85
N LEU A 47 -6.33 -2.08 5.91
CA LEU A 47 -6.18 -0.84 6.66
C LEU A 47 -7.12 0.25 6.15
N ILE A 48 -7.23 0.41 4.83
CA ILE A 48 -8.11 1.40 4.21
C ILE A 48 -9.58 1.09 4.53
N ARG A 49 -9.99 -0.17 4.40
CA ARG A 49 -11.37 -0.58 4.70
C ARG A 49 -11.73 -0.35 6.16
N GLN A 50 -10.80 -0.53 7.07
CA GLN A 50 -11.02 -0.29 8.50
C GLN A 50 -11.32 1.17 8.83
N THR A 51 -10.94 2.11 7.97
CA THR A 51 -11.25 3.53 8.19
C THR A 51 -12.72 3.86 7.98
N GLY A 52 -13.46 3.05 7.22
CA GLY A 52 -14.82 3.35 6.81
C GLY A 52 -14.96 4.48 5.80
N LYS A 53 -13.85 5.02 5.32
CA LYS A 53 -13.84 6.13 4.35
C LYS A 53 -13.98 5.63 2.93
N THR A 54 -14.53 6.48 2.06
CA THR A 54 -14.61 6.19 0.63
C THR A 54 -13.23 6.20 0.00
N TYR A 55 -12.94 5.23 -0.84
CA TYR A 55 -11.65 5.15 -1.49
C TYR A 55 -11.75 4.74 -2.95
N ARG A 56 -10.71 5.07 -3.71
CA ARG A 56 -10.51 4.60 -5.07
C ARG A 56 -9.19 3.86 -5.14
N SER A 57 -9.12 2.85 -5.99
CA SER A 57 -7.94 2.02 -6.16
C SER A 57 -7.49 2.05 -7.62
N LEU A 58 -6.19 2.30 -7.82
CA LEU A 58 -5.56 2.29 -9.14
C LEU A 58 -4.35 1.37 -9.12
N SER A 59 -4.02 0.82 -10.28
CA SER A 59 -2.76 0.13 -10.49
C SER A 59 -1.82 1.01 -11.29
N GLY A 60 -0.51 0.99 -10.97
CA GLY A 60 0.50 1.80 -11.64
C GLY A 60 0.63 1.57 -13.13
N ASP A 61 0.21 0.40 -13.63
CA ASP A 61 0.21 0.09 -15.07
C ASP A 61 -1.01 0.66 -15.82
N ARG A 62 -2.02 1.13 -15.11
CA ARG A 62 -3.29 1.61 -15.68
C ARG A 62 -3.81 2.85 -15.00
N VAL A 63 -2.94 3.81 -14.77
CA VAL A 63 -3.33 5.02 -14.07
C VAL A 63 -4.04 6.00 -15.03
N SER A 64 -5.13 6.58 -14.53
CA SER A 64 -5.78 7.72 -15.16
C SER A 64 -6.23 8.67 -14.03
N PHE A 65 -5.52 9.77 -13.88
CA PHE A 65 -5.80 10.72 -12.80
C PHE A 65 -6.84 11.77 -13.18
N GLU A 66 -7.15 11.93 -14.46
CA GLU A 66 -8.13 12.91 -14.91
C GLU A 66 -9.54 12.63 -14.39
N GLU A 67 -9.94 11.35 -14.41
CA GLU A 67 -11.23 10.95 -13.87
C GLU A 67 -11.34 11.23 -12.38
N LEU A 68 -10.23 11.11 -11.65
CA LEU A 68 -10.20 11.36 -10.21
C LEU A 68 -10.32 12.82 -9.87
N ARG A 69 -9.84 13.72 -10.73
CA ARG A 69 -9.96 15.16 -10.53
C ARG A 69 -11.41 15.62 -10.65
N ALA A 70 -12.18 14.97 -11.51
CA ALA A 70 -13.60 15.24 -11.70
C ALA A 70 -14.48 14.60 -10.61
N ASP A 71 -14.00 13.55 -9.96
CA ASP A 71 -14.73 12.82 -8.93
C ASP A 71 -14.41 13.40 -7.54
N GLU A 72 -15.42 13.93 -6.87
CA GLU A 72 -15.29 14.54 -5.54
C GLU A 72 -15.61 13.57 -4.39
N ASP A 73 -16.06 12.36 -4.68
CA ASP A 73 -16.62 11.44 -3.67
C ASP A 73 -15.62 10.57 -2.94
N TRP A 74 -14.34 10.63 -3.28
CA TRP A 74 -13.33 9.80 -2.63
C TRP A 74 -12.52 10.57 -1.58
N GLU A 75 -12.19 9.89 -0.50
CA GLU A 75 -11.38 10.43 0.60
C GLU A 75 -9.96 9.87 0.58
N ILE A 76 -9.78 8.63 0.11
CA ILE A 76 -8.50 7.95 0.03
C ILE A 76 -8.26 7.47 -1.39
N LEU A 77 -7.07 7.72 -1.92
CA LEU A 77 -6.59 7.10 -3.16
C LEU A 77 -5.52 6.06 -2.82
N PHE A 78 -5.75 4.83 -3.23
CA PHE A 78 -4.77 3.75 -3.16
C PHE A 78 -4.19 3.49 -4.54
N VAL A 79 -2.88 3.63 -4.69
CA VAL A 79 -2.18 3.29 -5.93
C VAL A 79 -1.26 2.11 -5.65
N ASP A 80 -1.60 0.95 -6.23
CA ASP A 80 -0.81 -0.26 -6.10
C ASP A 80 0.15 -0.39 -7.28
N ASP A 81 1.20 -1.19 -7.12
CA ASP A 81 2.21 -1.44 -8.14
C ASP A 81 2.74 -0.15 -8.78
N LEU A 82 3.09 0.81 -7.93
CA LEU A 82 3.54 2.13 -8.37
C LEU A 82 4.79 2.05 -9.26
N GLN A 83 5.63 1.04 -9.06
CA GLN A 83 6.81 0.81 -9.91
C GLN A 83 6.46 0.53 -11.38
N MET A 84 5.21 0.19 -11.66
CA MET A 84 4.73 -0.05 -13.03
C MET A 84 4.39 1.26 -13.77
N MET A 85 4.39 2.39 -13.08
CA MET A 85 4.29 3.69 -13.73
C MET A 85 5.57 3.96 -14.50
N GLN A 86 5.49 3.97 -15.84
CA GLN A 86 6.66 4.08 -16.70
C GLN A 86 6.88 5.48 -17.24
N GLU A 87 5.84 6.30 -17.22
CA GLU A 87 5.91 7.64 -17.78
C GLU A 87 6.15 8.68 -16.68
N GLU A 88 7.07 9.57 -16.95
CA GLU A 88 7.36 10.69 -16.05
C GLU A 88 6.14 11.60 -15.85
N ASP A 89 5.33 11.74 -16.90
CA ASP A 89 4.11 12.54 -16.84
C ASP A 89 3.09 11.97 -15.84
N ASP A 90 3.00 10.64 -15.72
CA ASP A 90 2.11 9.99 -14.75
C ASP A 90 2.58 10.25 -13.31
N GLU A 91 3.88 10.19 -13.08
CA GLU A 91 4.44 10.49 -11.77
C GLU A 91 4.18 11.94 -11.37
N GLN A 92 4.40 12.87 -12.29
CA GLN A 92 4.14 14.29 -12.06
C GLN A 92 2.65 14.56 -11.85
N ALA A 93 1.79 13.87 -12.58
CA ALA A 93 0.35 13.97 -12.40
C ALA A 93 -0.08 13.49 -11.00
N LEU A 94 0.51 12.41 -10.52
CA LEU A 94 0.26 11.93 -9.16
C LEU A 94 0.73 12.95 -8.12
N CYS A 95 1.93 13.50 -8.28
CA CYS A 95 2.45 14.52 -7.36
C CYS A 95 1.58 15.77 -7.35
N SER A 96 1.09 16.20 -8.50
CA SER A 96 0.19 17.33 -8.60
C SER A 96 -1.14 17.06 -7.90
N LEU A 97 -1.69 15.86 -8.08
CA LEU A 97 -2.93 15.44 -7.43
C LEU A 97 -2.78 15.47 -5.90
N ILE A 98 -1.66 15.01 -5.39
CA ILE A 98 -1.35 15.04 -3.95
C ILE A 98 -1.31 16.49 -3.44
N ARG A 99 -0.61 17.37 -4.15
CA ARG A 99 -0.51 18.80 -3.76
C ARG A 99 -1.85 19.52 -3.80
N GLU A 100 -2.68 19.20 -4.78
CA GLU A 100 -3.98 19.85 -4.99
C GLU A 100 -5.04 19.39 -3.99
N ASN A 101 -4.81 18.29 -3.28
CA ASN A 101 -5.80 17.69 -2.39
C ASN A 101 -5.23 17.47 -0.98
N PRO A 102 -4.95 18.56 -0.24
CA PRO A 102 -4.37 18.45 1.10
C PRO A 102 -5.28 17.79 2.13
N ASP A 103 -6.60 17.79 1.88
CA ASP A 103 -7.58 17.17 2.76
C ASP A 103 -7.84 15.69 2.48
N ARG A 104 -7.32 15.19 1.35
CA ARG A 104 -7.44 13.78 0.98
C ARG A 104 -6.19 13.01 1.39
N ARG A 105 -6.34 11.69 1.46
CA ARG A 105 -5.26 10.78 1.88
C ARG A 105 -4.80 9.93 0.70
N PHE A 106 -3.54 9.58 0.70
CA PHE A 106 -2.94 8.79 -0.38
C PHE A 106 -2.16 7.65 0.23
N VAL A 107 -2.44 6.43 -0.25
CA VAL A 107 -1.70 5.22 0.14
C VAL A 107 -1.08 4.67 -1.13
N LEU A 108 0.24 4.67 -1.18
CA LEU A 108 1.02 4.23 -2.34
C LEU A 108 1.77 2.96 -2.00
N ALA A 109 1.77 2.00 -2.90
CA ALA A 109 2.49 0.74 -2.71
C ALA A 109 3.38 0.44 -3.89
N SER A 110 4.64 0.08 -3.62
CA SER A 110 5.65 -0.15 -4.65
C SER A 110 6.62 -1.24 -4.23
N ARG A 111 7.24 -1.89 -5.21
CA ARG A 111 8.34 -2.82 -4.95
C ARG A 111 9.66 -2.10 -4.70
N GLY A 112 9.76 -0.84 -5.11
CA GLY A 112 10.95 -0.03 -4.93
C GLY A 112 10.75 1.10 -3.93
N LEU A 113 11.76 1.93 -3.80
CA LEU A 113 11.72 3.15 -3.01
C LEU A 113 11.12 4.29 -3.82
N PRO A 114 10.62 5.35 -3.15
CA PRO A 114 10.14 6.52 -3.88
C PRO A 114 11.25 7.18 -4.67
N LEU A 115 10.96 7.56 -5.90
CA LEU A 115 11.89 8.21 -6.81
C LEU A 115 11.28 9.52 -7.34
N GLY A 116 12.10 10.33 -7.98
CA GLY A 116 11.65 11.55 -8.64
C GLY A 116 10.96 12.53 -7.72
N CYS A 117 9.83 13.08 -8.14
CA CYS A 117 9.11 14.09 -7.38
C CYS A 117 8.50 13.54 -6.06
N LEU A 118 8.24 12.24 -5.96
CA LEU A 118 7.78 11.62 -4.72
C LEU A 118 8.82 11.69 -3.61
N MET A 119 10.11 11.62 -3.98
CA MET A 119 11.19 11.71 -3.00
C MET A 119 11.15 13.04 -2.23
N ALA A 120 10.76 14.12 -2.89
CA ALA A 120 10.63 15.42 -2.24
C ALA A 120 9.60 15.42 -1.12
N PHE A 121 8.51 14.66 -1.26
CA PHE A 121 7.50 14.55 -0.22
C PHE A 121 8.03 13.85 1.04
N GLN A 122 8.92 12.90 0.88
CA GLN A 122 9.58 12.25 2.01
C GLN A 122 10.46 13.25 2.79
N TYR A 123 11.24 14.05 2.07
CA TYR A 123 12.12 15.05 2.70
C TYR A 123 11.34 16.14 3.43
N THR A 124 10.19 16.55 2.90
CA THR A 124 9.37 17.59 3.54
C THR A 124 8.50 17.05 4.67
N GLY A 125 8.48 15.73 4.88
CA GLY A 125 7.66 15.11 5.91
C GLY A 125 6.20 14.90 5.53
N LEU A 126 5.81 15.22 4.29
CA LEU A 126 4.46 14.98 3.80
C LEU A 126 4.18 13.49 3.63
N MET A 127 5.20 12.72 3.23
CA MET A 127 5.09 11.28 2.98
C MET A 127 5.94 10.49 3.97
N THR A 128 5.35 9.45 4.52
CA THR A 128 6.05 8.47 5.37
C THR A 128 6.28 7.20 4.57
N VAL A 129 7.49 6.69 4.57
CA VAL A 129 7.85 5.44 3.90
C VAL A 129 7.92 4.32 4.93
N MET A 130 7.22 3.22 4.65
CA MET A 130 7.29 2.00 5.45
C MET A 130 7.93 0.89 4.62
N ASN A 131 8.94 0.25 5.19
CA ASN A 131 9.63 -0.86 4.55
C ASN A 131 8.88 -2.18 4.74
N ALA A 132 8.96 -3.03 3.73
CA ALA A 132 8.25 -4.30 3.67
C ALA A 132 8.55 -5.26 4.82
N ASP A 133 9.77 -5.27 5.29
CA ASP A 133 10.19 -6.18 6.35
C ASP A 133 9.37 -6.02 7.63
N ARG A 134 8.75 -4.86 7.79
CA ARG A 134 7.89 -4.57 8.94
C ARG A 134 6.40 -4.79 8.64
N LEU A 135 6.05 -4.92 7.35
CA LEU A 135 4.66 -5.08 6.91
C LEU A 135 4.27 -6.54 6.80
N LEU A 136 5.24 -7.39 6.45
CA LEU A 136 4.96 -8.78 6.18
C LEU A 136 4.91 -9.59 7.49
N PHE A 137 4.16 -10.68 7.45
CA PHE A 137 4.15 -11.66 8.52
C PHE A 137 5.53 -12.29 8.65
N ASP A 138 5.92 -12.66 9.86
CA ASP A 138 7.05 -13.57 10.02
C ASP A 138 6.65 -14.97 9.55
N ARG A 139 7.63 -15.91 9.53
CA ARG A 139 7.35 -17.28 9.07
C ARG A 139 6.29 -17.98 9.90
N ALA A 140 6.26 -17.71 11.20
CA ALA A 140 5.29 -18.36 12.10
C ALA A 140 3.88 -17.88 11.79
N ASP A 141 3.70 -16.59 11.52
CA ASP A 141 2.42 -16.02 11.16
C ASP A 141 1.89 -16.59 9.84
N ILE A 142 2.75 -16.69 8.84
CA ILE A 142 2.38 -17.25 7.53
C ILE A 142 2.02 -18.72 7.67
N ARG A 143 2.82 -19.48 8.41
CA ARG A 143 2.58 -20.90 8.66
C ARG A 143 1.23 -21.12 9.35
N LYS A 144 0.90 -20.28 10.33
CA LYS A 144 -0.38 -20.32 11.02
C LYS A 144 -1.54 -20.10 10.06
N LEU A 145 -1.43 -19.10 9.18
CA LEU A 145 -2.45 -18.80 8.16
C LEU A 145 -2.69 -20.02 7.26
N PHE A 146 -1.63 -20.64 6.75
CA PHE A 146 -1.77 -21.79 5.88
C PHE A 146 -2.33 -23.01 6.61
N ARG A 147 -2.05 -23.18 7.90
CA ARG A 147 -2.68 -24.23 8.70
C ARG A 147 -4.19 -24.01 8.82
N GLU A 148 -4.63 -22.80 9.08
CA GLU A 148 -6.06 -22.47 9.16
C GLU A 148 -6.74 -22.74 7.83
N TRP A 149 -6.03 -22.58 6.73
CA TRP A 149 -6.51 -22.90 5.38
C TRP A 149 -6.33 -24.36 5.01
N LYS A 150 -5.70 -25.16 5.88
CA LYS A 150 -5.41 -26.57 5.64
C LYS A 150 -4.57 -26.78 4.38
N VAL A 151 -3.65 -25.84 4.09
CA VAL A 151 -2.74 -25.91 2.97
C VAL A 151 -1.35 -26.28 3.49
N PRO A 152 -0.76 -27.41 3.05
CA PRO A 152 0.61 -27.74 3.44
C PRO A 152 1.61 -26.81 2.77
N VAL A 153 2.56 -26.28 3.55
CA VAL A 153 3.64 -25.43 3.05
C VAL A 153 4.98 -25.89 3.59
N THR A 154 6.00 -25.81 2.75
CA THR A 154 7.39 -26.08 3.14
C THR A 154 8.05 -24.78 3.59
N ASP A 155 9.19 -24.90 4.32
CA ASP A 155 9.93 -23.72 4.74
C ASP A 155 10.47 -22.90 3.56
N SER A 156 10.83 -23.57 2.46
CA SER A 156 11.30 -22.87 1.26
C SER A 156 10.18 -22.06 0.60
N GLU A 157 8.97 -22.56 0.63
CA GLU A 157 7.80 -21.82 0.14
C GLU A 157 7.52 -20.60 1.02
N LEU A 158 7.65 -20.73 2.34
CA LEU A 158 7.49 -19.63 3.27
C LEU A 158 8.52 -18.53 3.06
N VAL A 159 9.77 -18.90 2.77
CA VAL A 159 10.82 -17.93 2.45
C VAL A 159 10.47 -17.14 1.20
N GLY A 160 9.96 -17.79 0.16
CA GLY A 160 9.51 -17.11 -1.06
C GLY A 160 8.35 -16.14 -0.83
N ILE A 161 7.42 -16.51 0.04
CA ILE A 161 6.26 -15.68 0.37
C ILE A 161 6.65 -14.50 1.26
N ALA A 162 7.57 -14.72 2.22
CA ALA A 162 7.95 -13.71 3.20
C ALA A 162 8.93 -12.65 2.67
N ARG A 163 9.49 -12.87 1.50
CA ARG A 163 10.40 -11.90 0.85
C ARG A 163 9.61 -10.90 -0.02
#